data_be1645d0a84c05f0a0bc25fcb427c742
#
_entry.id   be1645d0a84c05f0a0bc25fcb427c742
#
_cell.length_a   1.000
_cell.length_b   1.000
_cell.length_c   1.000
_cell.angle_alpha   90.00
_cell.angle_beta   90.00
_cell.angle_gamma   90.00
#
_symmetry.space_group_name_H-M   'P 1'
#
loop_
_entity.id
_entity.type
_entity.pdbx_description
1 polymer ?
#
loop_
_entity_poly.entity_id
_entity_poly.type
_entity_poly.pdbx_seq_one_letter_code
_entity_poly.pdbx_strand_id
1 'polypeptide(L)'
;HRDRITRFGILKHRSKQQENYLFSLAKIKENYHADVKNDESIRAMKTAQKLNGCGNFLLFKNFYTIDQIKLAKFQACSEHLLCPFCAGIRASKAIQKYSERVDQVLSENPRLKPVMITFTVKNGVDLRERFTHLIKSFRTLIERRRDYIKKGRGFNEFCKINGAMYSYENTYNEKTNEWHPHIHVFALLDDWIDQDELSQYWQSITGDSMVVDIRRAKKQKDLGYSGAAAEVCKYALKFGDLSVEKTWEAFKVLKGKRLSGAFGSLWGVKIPESLIDDLPDDSDLPYLEMIYKFVFSKKSYYDLQLTRHVEPTGKDAADELRGVEGRNLLVSMDGRGVSDAGRARTGALAPQHGRKKQHWQIPPVTRVRVRKRIRRWDGYLCVLHL
;
A
#
# COMPACT_ATOMS: atom_id res chain seq x y z
N HIS A 1 -7.71 -15.05 -4.60
CA HIS A 1 -6.58 -15.18 -3.65
C HIS A 1 -5.23 -15.25 -4.38
N ARG A 2 -5.06 -16.13 -5.40
CA ARG A 2 -3.79 -16.28 -6.15
C ARG A 2 -3.29 -14.97 -6.75
N ASP A 3 -4.17 -14.17 -7.36
CA ASP A 3 -3.79 -12.87 -7.94
C ASP A 3 -3.29 -11.91 -6.86
N ARG A 4 -3.89 -11.94 -5.66
CA ARG A 4 -3.44 -11.15 -4.51
C ARG A 4 -2.02 -11.55 -4.09
N ILE A 5 -1.72 -12.83 -3.98
CA ILE A 5 -0.39 -13.35 -3.64
C ILE A 5 0.64 -12.95 -4.71
N THR A 6 0.31 -13.09 -5.98
CA THR A 6 1.18 -12.67 -7.10
C THR A 6 1.51 -11.19 -7.02
N ARG A 7 0.49 -10.35 -6.81
CA ARG A 7 0.66 -8.91 -6.66
C ARG A 7 1.53 -8.57 -5.44
N PHE A 8 1.31 -9.23 -4.32
CA PHE A 8 2.12 -9.07 -3.12
C PHE A 8 3.58 -9.45 -3.38
N GLY A 9 3.85 -10.51 -4.14
CA GLY A 9 5.19 -10.90 -4.54
C GLY A 9 5.93 -9.81 -5.31
N ILE A 10 5.28 -9.18 -6.28
CA ILE A 10 5.85 -8.07 -7.06
C ILE A 10 6.19 -6.88 -6.15
N LEU A 11 5.26 -6.48 -5.29
CA LEU A 11 5.45 -5.35 -4.38
C LEU A 11 6.56 -5.63 -3.35
N LYS A 12 6.60 -6.85 -2.81
CA LYS A 12 7.65 -7.26 -1.87
C LYS A 12 9.03 -7.33 -2.56
N HIS A 13 9.09 -7.80 -3.80
CA HIS A 13 10.36 -7.82 -4.54
C HIS A 13 10.96 -6.41 -4.68
N ARG A 14 10.15 -5.43 -5.04
CA ARG A 14 10.57 -4.02 -5.13
C ARG A 14 10.98 -3.45 -3.77
N SER A 15 10.25 -3.78 -2.71
CA SER A 15 10.63 -3.42 -1.34
C SER A 15 12.01 -3.96 -0.95
N LYS A 16 12.32 -5.21 -1.36
CA LYS A 16 13.62 -5.84 -1.10
C LYS A 16 14.76 -5.21 -1.92
N GLN A 17 14.48 -4.75 -3.13
CA GLN A 17 15.46 -3.99 -3.92
C GLN A 17 15.83 -2.68 -3.21
N GLN A 18 14.84 -1.95 -2.70
CA GLN A 18 15.05 -0.72 -1.93
C GLN A 18 15.85 -0.97 -0.64
N GLU A 19 15.53 -2.05 0.08
CA GLU A 19 16.28 -2.47 1.26
C GLU A 19 17.76 -2.75 0.95
N ASN A 20 18.03 -3.54 -0.11
CA ASN A 20 19.37 -3.87 -0.53
C ASN A 20 20.18 -2.62 -0.91
N TYR A 21 19.57 -1.69 -1.63
CA TYR A 21 20.20 -0.41 -1.97
C TYR A 21 20.60 0.37 -0.72
N LEU A 22 19.70 0.47 0.27
CA LEU A 22 19.97 1.20 1.51
C LEU A 22 21.10 0.55 2.35
N PHE A 23 21.18 -0.77 2.39
CA PHE A 23 22.30 -1.47 3.01
C PHE A 23 23.63 -1.19 2.30
N SER A 24 23.63 -1.20 0.96
CA SER A 24 24.82 -0.88 0.16
C SER A 24 25.24 0.59 0.37
N LEU A 25 24.30 1.52 0.37
CA LEU A 25 24.56 2.93 0.61
C LEU A 25 25.19 3.17 2.00
N ALA A 26 24.68 2.48 3.03
CA ALA A 26 25.22 2.57 4.38
C ALA A 26 26.67 2.08 4.44
N LYS A 27 26.98 0.91 3.85
CA LYS A 27 28.33 0.33 3.83
C LYS A 27 29.34 1.19 3.07
N ILE A 28 28.97 1.71 1.89
CA ILE A 28 29.87 2.54 1.09
C ILE A 28 30.32 3.77 1.89
N LYS A 29 29.38 4.44 2.55
CA LYS A 29 29.67 5.66 3.31
C LYS A 29 30.45 5.40 4.60
N GLU A 30 30.32 4.23 5.23
CA GLU A 30 31.17 3.82 6.34
C GLU A 30 32.65 3.71 5.96
N ASN A 31 32.93 3.17 4.75
CA ASN A 31 34.28 2.95 4.27
C ASN A 31 35.00 4.24 3.82
N TYR A 32 34.27 5.26 3.39
CA TYR A 32 34.85 6.51 2.89
C TYR A 32 35.07 7.60 3.97
N HIS A 33 34.42 7.48 5.11
CA HIS A 33 34.45 8.50 6.18
C HIS A 33 34.50 7.81 7.56
N ALA A 34 35.56 7.10 7.83
CA ALA A 34 35.77 6.39 9.11
C ALA A 34 35.69 7.31 10.33
N ASP A 35 36.01 8.59 10.18
CA ASP A 35 36.09 9.56 11.27
C ASP A 35 34.82 10.42 11.47
N VAL A 36 33.87 10.38 10.51
CA VAL A 36 32.62 11.15 10.63
C VAL A 36 31.45 10.18 10.52
N LYS A 37 30.73 9.96 11.61
CA LYS A 37 29.41 9.28 11.60
C LYS A 37 28.49 10.04 10.66
N ASN A 38 28.46 9.66 9.39
CA ASN A 38 27.63 10.30 8.39
C ASN A 38 26.16 10.02 8.71
N ASP A 39 25.39 11.05 9.07
CA ASP A 39 23.98 10.97 9.40
C ASP A 39 23.15 10.22 8.32
N GLU A 40 23.53 10.33 7.05
CA GLU A 40 22.85 9.65 5.95
C GLU A 40 23.09 8.13 5.98
N SER A 41 24.32 7.66 6.31
CA SER A 41 24.62 6.25 6.48
C SER A 41 23.82 5.63 7.60
N ILE A 42 23.80 6.29 8.75
CA ILE A 42 23.02 5.86 9.93
C ILE A 42 21.52 5.81 9.59
N ARG A 43 21.02 6.83 8.91
CA ARG A 43 19.61 6.90 8.50
C ARG A 43 19.28 5.79 7.49
N ALA A 44 20.14 5.55 6.50
CA ALA A 44 19.98 4.47 5.53
C ALA A 44 19.97 3.10 6.21
N MET A 45 20.93 2.84 7.11
CA MET A 45 21.02 1.59 7.86
C MET A 45 19.75 1.34 8.70
N LYS A 46 19.34 2.31 9.52
CA LYS A 46 18.12 2.21 10.34
C LYS A 46 16.88 1.96 9.50
N THR A 47 16.81 2.59 8.34
CA THR A 47 15.66 2.43 7.44
C THR A 47 15.68 1.06 6.75
N ALA A 48 16.85 0.59 6.29
CA ALA A 48 17.02 -0.74 5.75
C ALA A 48 16.62 -1.84 6.75
N GLN A 49 17.03 -1.70 8.00
CA GLN A 49 16.65 -2.64 9.08
C GLN A 49 15.14 -2.71 9.27
N LYS A 50 14.41 -1.57 9.21
CA LYS A 50 12.94 -1.58 9.25
C LYS A 50 12.31 -2.32 8.08
N LEU A 51 12.88 -2.20 6.87
CA LEU A 51 12.37 -2.88 5.68
C LEU A 51 12.65 -4.39 5.70
N ASN A 52 13.70 -4.83 6.37
CA ASN A 52 14.22 -6.20 6.29
C ASN A 52 13.18 -7.28 6.63
N GLY A 53 12.45 -7.11 7.72
CA GLY A 53 11.43 -8.09 8.13
C GLY A 53 10.09 -7.95 7.41
N CYS A 54 9.85 -6.82 6.72
CA CYS A 54 8.55 -6.47 6.20
C CYS A 54 8.03 -7.47 5.16
N GLY A 55 6.91 -8.12 5.43
CA GLY A 55 6.24 -9.03 4.50
C GLY A 55 7.07 -10.25 4.11
N ASN A 56 8.04 -10.69 4.91
CA ASN A 56 8.78 -11.92 4.63
C ASN A 56 7.88 -13.15 4.75
N PHE A 57 6.93 -13.11 5.67
CA PHE A 57 5.91 -14.12 5.87
C PHE A 57 4.53 -13.48 5.90
N LEU A 58 3.54 -14.18 5.35
CA LEU A 58 2.13 -13.80 5.38
C LEU A 58 1.35 -14.94 5.98
N LEU A 59 0.50 -14.64 6.97
CA LEU A 59 -0.48 -15.57 7.50
C LEU A 59 -1.86 -15.17 7.01
N PHE A 60 -2.53 -16.08 6.32
CA PHE A 60 -3.93 -15.95 5.93
C PHE A 60 -4.79 -16.92 6.74
N LYS A 61 -6.01 -16.50 7.04
CA LYS A 61 -7.09 -17.34 7.53
C LYS A 61 -8.09 -17.56 6.40
N ASN A 62 -8.32 -18.81 6.05
CA ASN A 62 -9.35 -19.22 5.09
C ASN A 62 -10.58 -19.68 5.86
N PHE A 63 -11.59 -18.84 5.94
CA PHE A 63 -12.90 -19.15 6.52
C PHE A 63 -13.74 -19.88 5.48
N TYR A 64 -13.51 -21.18 5.36
CA TYR A 64 -14.05 -22.02 4.28
C TYR A 64 -15.57 -22.14 4.30
N THR A 65 -16.22 -21.89 5.43
CA THR A 65 -17.69 -21.92 5.57
C THR A 65 -18.37 -20.72 4.91
N ILE A 66 -17.66 -19.62 4.74
CA ILE A 66 -18.17 -18.37 4.13
C ILE A 66 -17.35 -17.94 2.90
N ASP A 67 -16.48 -18.82 2.39
CA ASP A 67 -15.59 -18.59 1.24
C ASP A 67 -14.77 -17.28 1.32
N GLN A 68 -14.24 -16.96 2.50
CA GLN A 68 -13.44 -15.75 2.72
C GLN A 68 -12.01 -16.09 3.14
N ILE A 69 -11.04 -15.51 2.43
CA ILE A 69 -9.61 -15.60 2.77
C ILE A 69 -9.11 -14.23 3.19
N LYS A 70 -8.71 -14.10 4.45
CA LYS A 70 -8.27 -12.85 5.08
C LYS A 70 -6.78 -12.88 5.42
N LEU A 71 -6.06 -11.78 5.15
CA LEU A 71 -4.68 -11.58 5.63
C LEU A 71 -4.74 -11.26 7.13
N ALA A 72 -4.40 -12.25 7.95
CA ALA A 72 -4.54 -12.15 9.39
C ALA A 72 -3.29 -11.59 10.09
N LYS A 73 -2.08 -11.87 9.56
CA LYS A 73 -0.84 -11.40 10.19
C LYS A 73 0.30 -11.28 9.18
N PHE A 74 1.11 -10.25 9.33
CA PHE A 74 2.45 -10.11 8.75
C PHE A 74 3.23 -9.03 9.49
N GLN A 75 4.56 -9.03 9.32
CA GLN A 75 5.40 -7.95 9.85
C GLN A 75 5.36 -6.76 8.90
N ALA A 76 4.88 -5.61 9.36
CA ALA A 76 4.82 -4.36 8.59
C ALA A 76 5.95 -3.41 9.03
N CYS A 77 6.64 -2.78 8.06
CA CYS A 77 7.65 -1.76 8.35
C CYS A 77 7.05 -0.36 8.58
N SER A 78 5.80 -0.14 8.18
CA SER A 78 5.10 1.15 8.21
C SER A 78 5.77 2.29 7.42
N GLU A 79 6.85 2.01 6.68
CA GLU A 79 7.56 2.99 5.83
C GLU A 79 6.95 3.00 4.41
N HIS A 80 5.66 3.37 4.31
CA HIS A 80 4.89 3.32 3.05
C HIS A 80 5.42 4.23 1.94
N LEU A 81 6.30 5.21 2.23
CA LEU A 81 7.00 6.01 1.23
C LEU A 81 8.19 5.28 0.59
N LEU A 82 8.66 4.19 1.17
CA LEU A 82 9.77 3.38 0.67
C LEU A 82 9.40 1.94 0.38
N CYS A 83 8.39 1.44 1.06
CA CYS A 83 7.95 0.06 0.95
C CYS A 83 6.70 -0.05 0.08
N PRO A 84 6.83 -0.46 -1.20
CA PRO A 84 5.67 -0.66 -2.07
C PRO A 84 4.66 -1.66 -1.52
N PHE A 85 5.11 -2.63 -0.73
CA PHE A 85 4.25 -3.63 -0.12
C PHE A 85 3.28 -3.00 0.90
N CYS A 86 3.80 -2.27 1.90
CA CYS A 86 2.96 -1.56 2.87
C CYS A 86 2.11 -0.47 2.21
N ALA A 87 2.68 0.26 1.24
CA ALA A 87 1.97 1.27 0.47
C ALA A 87 0.77 0.68 -0.27
N GLY A 88 0.94 -0.50 -0.91
CA GLY A 88 -0.11 -1.17 -1.67
C GLY A 88 -1.30 -1.58 -0.81
N ILE A 89 -1.04 -2.15 0.35
CA ILE A 89 -2.11 -2.54 1.27
C ILE A 89 -2.84 -1.29 1.80
N ARG A 90 -2.08 -0.27 2.21
CA ARG A 90 -2.67 0.99 2.70
C ARG A 90 -3.53 1.67 1.64
N ALA A 91 -3.07 1.72 0.39
CA ALA A 91 -3.84 2.28 -0.72
C ALA A 91 -5.13 1.51 -0.96
N SER A 92 -5.11 0.18 -0.90
CA SER A 92 -6.33 -0.63 -1.07
C SER A 92 -7.39 -0.31 0.00
N LYS A 93 -6.98 -0.16 1.26
CA LYS A 93 -7.89 0.25 2.35
C LYS A 93 -8.44 1.67 2.15
N ALA A 94 -7.58 2.59 1.69
CA ALA A 94 -8.01 3.96 1.40
C ALA A 94 -9.02 3.99 0.25
N ILE A 95 -8.78 3.25 -0.83
CA ILE A 95 -9.70 3.12 -1.97
C ILE A 95 -11.07 2.63 -1.50
N GLN A 96 -11.10 1.57 -0.71
CA GLN A 96 -12.34 1.02 -0.18
C GLN A 96 -13.12 2.08 0.61
N LYS A 97 -12.49 2.70 1.61
CA LYS A 97 -13.16 3.69 2.49
C LYS A 97 -13.63 4.95 1.75
N TYR A 98 -12.84 5.44 0.80
CA TYR A 98 -13.27 6.56 -0.02
C TYR A 98 -14.36 6.17 -1.02
N SER A 99 -14.35 4.96 -1.59
CA SER A 99 -15.43 4.50 -2.46
C SER A 99 -16.75 4.41 -1.70
N GLU A 100 -16.77 3.82 -0.51
CA GLU A 100 -17.95 3.78 0.38
C GLU A 100 -18.49 5.19 0.64
N ARG A 101 -17.60 6.16 0.93
CA ARG A 101 -18.01 7.56 1.19
C ARG A 101 -18.54 8.26 -0.07
N VAL A 102 -17.92 8.05 -1.22
CA VAL A 102 -18.38 8.60 -2.50
C VAL A 102 -19.78 8.08 -2.85
N ASP A 103 -20.00 6.78 -2.72
CA ASP A 103 -21.29 6.16 -3.00
C ASP A 103 -22.38 6.68 -2.03
N GLN A 104 -22.05 6.85 -0.75
CA GLN A 104 -22.96 7.46 0.22
C GLN A 104 -23.34 8.89 -0.20
N VAL A 105 -22.35 9.77 -0.46
CA VAL A 105 -22.61 11.17 -0.82
C VAL A 105 -23.40 11.27 -2.12
N LEU A 106 -23.13 10.42 -3.10
CA LEU A 106 -23.87 10.40 -4.37
C LEU A 106 -25.29 9.84 -4.22
N SER A 107 -25.54 8.95 -3.26
CA SER A 107 -26.90 8.49 -2.95
C SER A 107 -27.74 9.60 -2.27
N GLU A 108 -27.09 10.40 -1.41
CA GLU A 108 -27.72 11.55 -0.74
C GLU A 108 -27.95 12.74 -1.71
N ASN A 109 -27.02 12.94 -2.66
CA ASN A 109 -27.10 14.00 -3.67
C ASN A 109 -26.72 13.52 -5.07
N PRO A 110 -27.64 12.91 -5.84
CA PRO A 110 -27.38 12.36 -7.17
C PRO A 110 -27.05 13.41 -8.25
N ARG A 111 -27.24 14.69 -7.96
CA ARG A 111 -26.96 15.79 -8.92
C ARG A 111 -25.48 16.13 -8.99
N LEU A 112 -24.71 15.74 -8.01
CA LEU A 112 -23.26 15.98 -8.00
C LEU A 112 -22.57 15.32 -9.19
N LYS A 113 -21.59 16.02 -9.75
CA LYS A 113 -20.88 15.62 -10.97
C LYS A 113 -19.47 15.15 -10.58
N PRO A 114 -19.17 13.83 -10.60
CA PRO A 114 -17.85 13.30 -10.28
C PRO A 114 -16.84 13.60 -11.39
N VAL A 115 -15.69 14.18 -11.01
CA VAL A 115 -14.60 14.53 -11.92
C VAL A 115 -13.24 14.18 -11.34
N MET A 116 -12.27 14.03 -12.23
CA MET A 116 -10.84 14.02 -11.91
C MET A 116 -10.24 15.34 -12.34
N ILE A 117 -9.47 15.98 -11.46
CA ILE A 117 -8.74 17.21 -11.73
C ILE A 117 -7.26 16.96 -11.45
N THR A 118 -6.39 17.38 -12.37
CA THR A 118 -4.94 17.33 -12.16
C THR A 118 -4.40 18.76 -12.19
N PHE A 119 -3.68 19.17 -11.14
CA PHE A 119 -2.94 20.41 -11.08
C PHE A 119 -1.45 20.14 -11.14
N THR A 120 -0.71 20.93 -11.91
CA THR A 120 0.75 20.83 -11.97
C THR A 120 1.41 22.18 -11.67
N VAL A 121 2.68 22.13 -11.32
CA VAL A 121 3.59 23.28 -11.34
C VAL A 121 4.71 23.01 -12.31
N LYS A 122 5.49 24.05 -12.66
CA LYS A 122 6.66 23.87 -13.52
C LYS A 122 7.61 22.80 -12.94
N ASN A 123 8.18 21.98 -13.82
CA ASN A 123 9.19 20.99 -13.44
C ASN A 123 10.44 21.66 -12.91
N GLY A 124 11.28 20.91 -12.19
CA GLY A 124 12.58 21.42 -11.75
C GLY A 124 13.45 20.33 -11.14
N VAL A 125 14.71 20.65 -10.99
CA VAL A 125 15.72 19.69 -10.50
C VAL A 125 15.65 19.47 -8.99
N ASP A 126 15.18 20.45 -8.23
CA ASP A 126 15.03 20.36 -6.77
C ASP A 126 13.59 19.97 -6.39
N LEU A 127 13.39 18.70 -6.00
CA LEU A 127 12.10 18.21 -5.52
C LEU A 127 11.58 18.99 -4.32
N ARG A 128 12.45 19.38 -3.37
CA ARG A 128 12.03 20.10 -2.16
C ARG A 128 11.43 21.45 -2.49
N GLU A 129 12.06 22.19 -3.37
CA GLU A 129 11.58 23.47 -3.84
C GLU A 129 10.23 23.31 -4.56
N ARG A 130 10.20 22.48 -5.60
CA ARG A 130 9.02 22.29 -6.45
C ARG A 130 7.83 21.73 -5.67
N PHE A 131 8.05 20.75 -4.82
CA PHE A 131 7.01 20.18 -3.98
C PHE A 131 6.49 21.16 -2.94
N THR A 132 7.36 21.98 -2.35
CA THR A 132 6.95 23.03 -1.40
C THR A 132 6.12 24.11 -2.11
N HIS A 133 6.50 24.47 -3.33
CA HIS A 133 5.74 25.40 -4.15
C HIS A 133 4.33 24.85 -4.46
N LEU A 134 4.24 23.61 -4.93
CA LEU A 134 2.96 22.94 -5.21
C LEU A 134 2.04 22.91 -3.97
N ILE A 135 2.57 22.49 -2.80
CA ILE A 135 1.78 22.44 -1.55
C ILE A 135 1.26 23.83 -1.16
N LYS A 136 2.11 24.87 -1.22
CA LYS A 136 1.71 26.23 -0.88
C LYS A 136 0.62 26.74 -1.81
N SER A 137 0.79 26.54 -3.12
CA SER A 137 -0.17 26.99 -4.14
C SER A 137 -1.53 26.30 -3.96
N PHE A 138 -1.53 24.97 -3.76
CA PHE A 138 -2.78 24.24 -3.57
C PHE A 138 -3.47 24.56 -2.23
N ARG A 139 -2.69 24.79 -1.19
CA ARG A 139 -3.23 25.27 0.09
C ARG A 139 -3.92 26.62 -0.08
N THR A 140 -3.30 27.55 -0.80
CA THR A 140 -3.91 28.86 -1.11
C THR A 140 -5.24 28.68 -1.84
N LEU A 141 -5.33 27.77 -2.82
CA LEU A 141 -6.57 27.48 -3.54
C LEU A 141 -7.68 26.96 -2.60
N ILE A 142 -7.35 26.01 -1.71
CA ILE A 142 -8.28 25.48 -0.70
C ILE A 142 -8.72 26.59 0.29
N GLU A 143 -7.79 27.43 0.72
CA GLU A 143 -8.07 28.54 1.66
C GLU A 143 -9.00 29.57 1.03
N ARG A 144 -8.80 29.97 -0.21
CA ARG A 144 -9.69 30.88 -0.95
C ARG A 144 -11.09 30.30 -1.14
N ARG A 145 -11.19 29.00 -1.47
CA ARG A 145 -12.50 28.31 -1.49
C ARG A 145 -13.19 28.38 -0.12
N ARG A 146 -12.47 28.07 0.96
CA ARG A 146 -13.03 28.12 2.33
C ARG A 146 -13.50 29.52 2.69
N ASP A 147 -12.74 30.56 2.30
CA ASP A 147 -13.10 31.95 2.55
C ASP A 147 -14.34 32.37 1.77
N TYR A 148 -14.50 31.93 0.52
CA TYR A 148 -15.70 32.13 -0.26
C TYR A 148 -16.93 31.50 0.42
N ILE A 149 -16.83 30.24 0.83
CA ILE A 149 -17.94 29.56 1.52
C ILE A 149 -18.36 30.28 2.81
N LYS A 150 -17.39 30.85 3.55
CA LYS A 150 -17.67 31.54 4.82
C LYS A 150 -18.15 32.97 4.64
N LYS A 151 -17.64 33.68 3.66
CA LYS A 151 -17.80 35.15 3.53
C LYS A 151 -18.61 35.57 2.30
N GLY A 152 -18.89 34.67 1.36
CA GLY A 152 -19.58 34.95 0.09
C GLY A 152 -18.77 35.84 -0.88
N ARG A 153 -17.45 36.01 -0.69
CA ARG A 153 -16.63 36.90 -1.50
C ARG A 153 -15.41 36.12 -2.08
N GLY A 154 -14.96 36.53 -3.28
CA GLY A 154 -13.79 35.96 -3.93
C GLY A 154 -14.11 34.62 -4.60
N PHE A 155 -15.26 34.55 -5.28
CA PHE A 155 -15.62 33.39 -6.09
C PHE A 155 -14.52 33.07 -7.11
N ASN A 156 -14.29 31.80 -7.33
CA ASN A 156 -13.49 31.23 -8.40
C ASN A 156 -14.03 29.84 -8.72
N GLU A 157 -13.70 29.29 -9.87
CA GLU A 157 -14.22 28.03 -10.35
C GLU A 157 -14.03 26.84 -9.39
N PHE A 158 -12.98 26.84 -8.59
CA PHE A 158 -12.72 25.81 -7.58
C PHE A 158 -13.77 25.82 -6.45
N CYS A 159 -14.52 26.92 -6.29
CA CYS A 159 -15.60 27.01 -5.30
C CYS A 159 -16.81 26.15 -5.63
N LYS A 160 -16.96 25.72 -6.90
CA LYS A 160 -18.01 24.78 -7.35
C LYS A 160 -17.82 23.35 -6.85
N ILE A 161 -16.67 23.05 -6.21
CA ILE A 161 -16.41 21.73 -5.64
C ILE A 161 -17.18 21.59 -4.31
N ASN A 162 -18.11 20.68 -4.24
CA ASN A 162 -18.84 20.30 -3.04
C ASN A 162 -17.91 19.59 -2.04
N GLY A 163 -17.23 18.55 -2.51
CA GLY A 163 -16.26 17.80 -1.74
C GLY A 163 -15.21 17.16 -2.63
N ALA A 164 -14.02 16.98 -2.09
CA ALA A 164 -12.92 16.36 -2.81
C ALA A 164 -11.98 15.57 -1.89
N MET A 165 -11.34 14.56 -2.47
CA MET A 165 -10.12 13.95 -1.95
C MET A 165 -8.97 14.21 -2.93
N TYR A 166 -7.76 14.35 -2.41
CA TYR A 166 -6.59 14.67 -3.20
C TYR A 166 -5.33 13.97 -2.71
N SER A 167 -4.39 13.78 -3.62
CA SER A 167 -3.04 13.33 -3.28
C SER A 167 -1.98 14.01 -4.13
N TYR A 168 -0.82 14.20 -3.52
CA TYR A 168 0.38 14.68 -4.22
C TYR A 168 1.13 13.48 -4.80
N GLU A 169 1.47 13.56 -6.07
CA GLU A 169 2.29 12.59 -6.77
C GLU A 169 3.56 13.25 -7.30
N ASN A 170 4.68 12.53 -7.27
CA ASN A 170 5.97 13.02 -7.74
C ASN A 170 6.56 11.99 -8.69
N THR A 171 6.78 12.40 -9.92
CA THR A 171 7.48 11.61 -10.94
C THR A 171 8.81 12.28 -11.29
N TYR A 172 9.72 11.51 -11.85
CA TYR A 172 11.03 12.00 -12.28
C TYR A 172 11.27 11.67 -13.75
N ASN A 173 11.74 12.63 -14.50
CA ASN A 173 12.08 12.44 -15.90
C ASN A 173 13.61 12.28 -16.02
N GLU A 174 14.08 11.07 -16.32
CA GLU A 174 15.51 10.75 -16.47
C GLU A 174 16.17 11.50 -17.63
N LYS A 175 15.40 11.91 -18.65
CA LYS A 175 15.95 12.60 -19.83
C LYS A 175 16.25 14.08 -19.53
N THR A 176 15.37 14.74 -18.76
CA THR A 176 15.54 16.17 -18.42
C THR A 176 16.17 16.34 -17.04
N ASN A 177 16.34 15.28 -16.26
CA ASN A 177 16.78 15.28 -14.86
C ASN A 177 15.91 16.19 -13.98
N GLU A 178 14.59 16.18 -14.22
CA GLU A 178 13.64 17.03 -13.50
C GLU A 178 12.57 16.22 -12.77
N TRP A 179 12.18 16.74 -11.63
CA TRP A 179 11.01 16.30 -10.90
C TRP A 179 9.76 16.97 -11.48
N HIS A 180 8.69 16.20 -11.57
CA HIS A 180 7.37 16.63 -11.99
C HIS A 180 6.34 16.36 -10.89
N PRO A 181 6.21 17.27 -9.90
CA PRO A 181 5.19 17.16 -8.87
C PRO A 181 3.84 17.63 -9.39
N HIS A 182 2.80 16.89 -9.08
CA HIS A 182 1.42 17.19 -9.44
C HIS A 182 0.43 16.70 -8.39
N ILE A 183 -0.81 17.14 -8.50
CA ILE A 183 -1.89 16.76 -7.59
C ILE A 183 -2.99 16.11 -8.40
N HIS A 184 -3.41 14.93 -7.97
CA HIS A 184 -4.65 14.33 -8.40
C HIS A 184 -5.76 14.63 -7.41
N VAL A 185 -6.87 15.12 -7.91
CA VAL A 185 -8.06 15.45 -7.14
C VAL A 185 -9.25 14.69 -7.72
N PHE A 186 -9.91 13.85 -6.92
CA PHE A 186 -11.24 13.39 -7.23
C PHE A 186 -12.23 14.33 -6.56
N ALA A 187 -13.11 14.95 -7.33
CA ALA A 187 -14.03 15.95 -6.83
C ALA A 187 -15.48 15.65 -7.22
N LEU A 188 -16.39 16.03 -6.35
CA LEU A 188 -17.83 16.08 -6.57
C LEU A 188 -18.21 17.53 -6.75
N LEU A 189 -18.73 17.89 -7.93
CA LEU A 189 -19.06 19.25 -8.29
C LEU A 189 -20.56 19.53 -8.11
N ASP A 190 -20.88 20.69 -7.57
CA ASP A 190 -22.25 21.22 -7.58
C ASP A 190 -22.63 21.68 -8.99
N ASP A 191 -21.69 22.32 -9.69
CA ASP A 191 -21.84 22.71 -11.10
C ASP A 191 -20.54 22.51 -11.88
N TRP A 192 -20.62 22.54 -13.22
CA TRP A 192 -19.48 22.33 -14.09
C TRP A 192 -18.45 23.45 -13.95
N ILE A 193 -17.20 23.09 -13.85
CA ILE A 193 -16.06 24.01 -13.78
C ILE A 193 -15.63 24.42 -15.18
N ASP A 194 -15.46 25.71 -15.42
CA ASP A 194 -14.76 26.21 -16.58
C ASP A 194 -13.26 25.96 -16.40
N GLN A 195 -12.70 25.14 -17.28
CA GLN A 195 -11.30 24.72 -17.19
C GLN A 195 -10.35 25.88 -17.48
N ASP A 196 -10.68 26.75 -18.42
CA ASP A 196 -9.81 27.86 -18.81
C ASP A 196 -9.76 28.91 -17.72
N GLU A 197 -10.90 29.26 -17.12
CA GLU A 197 -10.96 30.16 -15.95
C GLU A 197 -10.19 29.59 -14.76
N LEU A 198 -10.35 28.28 -14.48
CA LEU A 198 -9.60 27.64 -13.40
C LEU A 198 -8.10 27.59 -13.69
N SER A 199 -7.70 27.37 -14.94
CA SER A 199 -6.29 27.38 -15.36
C SER A 199 -5.64 28.76 -15.20
N GLN A 200 -6.33 29.82 -15.61
CA GLN A 200 -5.88 31.21 -15.42
C GLN A 200 -5.78 31.53 -13.92
N TYR A 201 -6.76 31.10 -13.15
CA TYR A 201 -6.73 31.30 -11.71
C TYR A 201 -5.58 30.54 -11.04
N TRP A 202 -5.32 29.30 -11.47
CA TRP A 202 -4.18 28.52 -11.00
C TRP A 202 -2.85 29.20 -11.34
N GLN A 203 -2.71 29.76 -12.55
CA GLN A 203 -1.55 30.54 -12.94
C GLN A 203 -1.35 31.78 -12.06
N SER A 204 -2.43 32.46 -11.69
CA SER A 204 -2.34 33.64 -10.80
C SER A 204 -1.82 33.28 -9.39
N ILE A 205 -1.97 32.02 -8.96
CA ILE A 205 -1.47 31.53 -7.68
C ILE A 205 -0.04 31.01 -7.79
N THR A 206 0.27 30.25 -8.84
CA THR A 206 1.58 29.62 -9.02
C THR A 206 2.61 30.56 -9.61
N GLY A 207 2.20 31.45 -10.50
CA GLY A 207 3.08 32.29 -11.29
C GLY A 207 3.86 31.55 -12.38
N ASP A 208 3.88 30.22 -12.37
CA ASP A 208 4.72 29.42 -13.26
C ASP A 208 4.00 28.29 -14.00
N SER A 209 2.72 28.06 -13.75
CA SER A 209 1.94 27.02 -14.40
C SER A 209 0.46 27.37 -14.51
N MET A 210 -0.09 27.17 -15.70
CA MET A 210 -1.53 27.22 -15.97
C MET A 210 -2.13 25.82 -16.25
N VAL A 211 -1.37 24.75 -16.05
CA VAL A 211 -1.82 23.40 -16.44
C VAL A 211 -2.79 22.84 -15.40
N VAL A 212 -4.05 22.84 -15.79
CA VAL A 212 -5.15 22.17 -15.10
C VAL A 212 -5.86 21.27 -16.11
N ASP A 213 -6.03 19.99 -15.78
CA ASP A 213 -6.77 19.04 -16.61
C ASP A 213 -7.99 18.54 -15.85
N ILE A 214 -9.18 18.65 -16.45
CA ILE A 214 -10.45 18.24 -15.85
C ILE A 214 -11.11 17.19 -16.74
N ARG A 215 -11.41 16.02 -16.17
CA ARG A 215 -12.07 14.93 -16.86
C ARG A 215 -13.22 14.40 -16.04
N ARG A 216 -14.30 13.99 -16.69
CA ARG A 216 -15.37 13.24 -16.03
C ARG A 216 -14.80 11.93 -15.46
N ALA A 217 -15.10 11.66 -14.20
CA ALA A 217 -14.73 10.40 -13.59
C ALA A 217 -15.55 9.26 -14.21
N LYS A 218 -14.86 8.19 -14.62
CA LYS A 218 -15.52 7.03 -15.24
C LYS A 218 -16.12 6.15 -14.16
N LYS A 219 -17.44 5.93 -14.21
CA LYS A 219 -18.14 4.95 -13.39
C LYS A 219 -17.94 3.56 -13.99
N GLN A 220 -17.43 2.61 -13.22
CA GLN A 220 -17.31 1.20 -13.62
C GLN A 220 -18.58 0.45 -13.18
N LYS A 221 -19.05 -0.49 -14.02
CA LYS A 221 -20.34 -1.17 -13.84
C LYS A 221 -20.50 -1.82 -12.46
N ASP A 222 -19.47 -2.54 -12.01
CA ASP A 222 -19.52 -3.32 -10.75
C ASP A 222 -18.73 -2.69 -9.59
N LEU A 223 -17.99 -1.60 -9.85
CA LEU A 223 -17.01 -1.01 -8.94
C LEU A 223 -17.25 0.49 -8.69
N GLY A 224 -18.35 1.06 -9.18
CA GLY A 224 -18.66 2.46 -8.98
C GLY A 224 -17.52 3.39 -9.45
N TYR A 225 -17.08 4.30 -8.58
CA TYR A 225 -15.98 5.22 -8.82
C TYR A 225 -14.64 4.75 -8.21
N SER A 226 -14.53 3.48 -7.82
CA SER A 226 -13.29 2.95 -7.20
C SER A 226 -12.05 3.11 -8.06
N GLY A 227 -12.18 3.07 -9.39
CA GLY A 227 -11.07 3.35 -10.31
C GLY A 227 -10.55 4.79 -10.21
N ALA A 228 -11.46 5.76 -10.10
CA ALA A 228 -11.09 7.17 -9.87
C ALA A 228 -10.52 7.37 -8.46
N ALA A 229 -11.11 6.74 -7.43
CA ALA A 229 -10.56 6.72 -6.09
C ALA A 229 -9.16 6.10 -6.06
N ALA A 230 -8.93 5.03 -6.83
CA ALA A 230 -7.62 4.40 -6.94
C ALA A 230 -6.57 5.34 -7.54
N GLU A 231 -6.94 6.19 -8.50
CA GLU A 231 -6.01 7.19 -9.06
C GLU A 231 -5.51 8.15 -8.00
N VAL A 232 -6.39 8.64 -7.11
CA VAL A 232 -6.03 9.55 -6.02
C VAL A 232 -5.37 8.82 -4.86
N CYS A 233 -5.79 7.60 -4.53
CA CYS A 233 -5.21 6.82 -3.42
C CYS A 233 -3.87 6.15 -3.79
N LYS A 234 -3.37 6.34 -5.03
CA LYS A 234 -2.03 5.89 -5.42
C LYS A 234 -0.97 6.49 -4.50
N TYR A 235 0.19 5.88 -4.53
CA TYR A 235 1.32 6.31 -3.71
C TYR A 235 1.80 7.70 -4.13
N ALA A 236 2.30 8.48 -3.18
CA ALA A 236 2.98 9.74 -3.45
C ALA A 236 4.23 9.60 -4.36
N LEU A 237 4.71 8.36 -4.55
CA LEU A 237 5.81 7.98 -5.42
C LEU A 237 5.37 6.81 -6.31
N LYS A 238 5.60 6.92 -7.60
CA LYS A 238 5.42 5.79 -8.54
C LYS A 238 6.63 4.86 -8.47
N PHE A 239 6.61 3.93 -7.54
CA PHE A 239 7.71 2.95 -7.36
C PHE A 239 8.07 2.14 -8.62
N GLY A 240 7.21 2.12 -9.64
CA GLY A 240 7.49 1.49 -10.93
C GLY A 240 8.37 2.33 -11.84
N ASP A 241 8.32 3.65 -11.67
CA ASP A 241 8.89 4.62 -12.59
C ASP A 241 10.14 5.31 -12.01
N LEU A 242 10.39 5.13 -10.70
CA LEU A 242 11.56 5.70 -10.02
C LEU A 242 12.62 4.65 -9.78
N SER A 243 13.89 5.01 -10.00
CA SER A 243 15.02 4.22 -9.53
C SER A 243 15.05 4.15 -7.99
N VAL A 244 15.78 3.21 -7.43
CA VAL A 244 15.88 3.07 -5.97
C VAL A 244 16.56 4.29 -5.33
N GLU A 245 17.50 4.92 -6.04
CA GLU A 245 18.20 6.15 -5.67
C GLU A 245 17.24 7.33 -5.60
N LYS A 246 16.44 7.51 -6.67
CA LYS A 246 15.44 8.59 -6.73
C LYS A 246 14.31 8.39 -5.72
N THR A 247 13.93 7.15 -5.46
CA THR A 247 12.98 6.83 -4.38
C THR A 247 13.53 7.24 -3.01
N TRP A 248 14.82 7.00 -2.74
CA TRP A 248 15.46 7.44 -1.50
C TRP A 248 15.58 8.96 -1.39
N GLU A 249 15.95 9.62 -2.48
CA GLU A 249 15.97 11.09 -2.56
C GLU A 249 14.61 11.69 -2.22
N ALA A 250 13.56 11.22 -2.88
CA ALA A 250 12.19 11.65 -2.64
C ALA A 250 11.72 11.36 -1.20
N PHE A 251 12.06 10.20 -0.65
CA PHE A 251 11.74 9.86 0.72
C PHE A 251 12.32 10.87 1.72
N LYS A 252 13.56 11.29 1.54
CA LYS A 252 14.19 12.29 2.41
C LYS A 252 13.45 13.64 2.42
N VAL A 253 12.85 13.99 1.28
CA VAL A 253 12.08 15.23 1.12
C VAL A 253 10.65 15.11 1.66
N LEU A 254 10.00 13.97 1.40
CA LEU A 254 8.57 13.78 1.63
C LEU A 254 8.23 13.23 3.02
N LYS A 255 9.19 12.61 3.71
CA LYS A 255 8.95 12.03 5.04
C LYS A 255 8.44 13.08 6.02
N GLY A 256 7.35 12.75 6.71
CA GLY A 256 6.70 13.64 7.68
C GLY A 256 5.79 14.71 7.06
N LYS A 257 5.67 14.77 5.73
CA LYS A 257 4.74 15.67 5.06
C LYS A 257 3.38 15.01 4.84
N ARG A 258 2.32 15.82 4.88
CA ARG A 258 0.98 15.35 4.53
C ARG A 258 0.87 15.26 3.01
N LEU A 259 0.73 14.05 2.50
CA LEU A 259 0.75 13.76 1.05
C LEU A 259 -0.63 13.51 0.45
N SER A 260 -1.68 13.53 1.25
CA SER A 260 -3.06 13.40 0.82
C SER A 260 -4.00 14.08 1.79
N GLY A 261 -5.22 14.34 1.34
CA GLY A 261 -6.26 14.92 2.18
C GLY A 261 -7.61 14.91 1.51
N ALA A 262 -8.60 15.43 2.24
CA ALA A 262 -9.94 15.59 1.73
C ALA A 262 -10.58 16.85 2.34
N PHE A 263 -11.60 17.37 1.68
CA PHE A 263 -12.40 18.49 2.18
C PHE A 263 -13.85 18.40 1.69
N GLY A 264 -14.74 19.22 2.26
CA GLY A 264 -16.16 19.25 1.93
C GLY A 264 -16.85 17.93 2.27
N SER A 265 -17.78 17.48 1.42
CA SER A 265 -18.58 16.26 1.66
C SER A 265 -17.73 14.96 1.74
N LEU A 266 -16.50 14.96 1.22
CA LEU A 266 -15.57 13.83 1.31
C LEU A 266 -14.62 13.90 2.51
N TRP A 267 -14.74 14.93 3.37
CA TRP A 267 -13.92 15.03 4.58
C TRP A 267 -14.34 14.03 5.64
N GLY A 268 -13.40 13.67 6.54
CA GLY A 268 -13.68 12.85 7.73
C GLY A 268 -13.56 11.34 7.52
N VAL A 269 -13.19 10.88 6.33
CA VAL A 269 -12.94 9.45 6.08
C VAL A 269 -11.75 8.97 6.91
N LYS A 270 -12.00 8.00 7.79
CA LYS A 270 -10.96 7.36 8.60
C LYS A 270 -10.44 6.12 7.88
N ILE A 271 -9.15 6.13 7.51
CA ILE A 271 -8.47 4.97 6.94
C ILE A 271 -7.90 4.16 8.11
N PRO A 272 -8.21 2.86 8.22
CA PRO A 272 -7.67 2.01 9.28
C PRO A 272 -6.13 2.03 9.28
N GLU A 273 -5.52 2.14 10.45
CA GLU A 273 -4.05 2.08 10.59
C GLU A 273 -3.53 0.66 10.40
N SER A 274 -4.32 -0.33 10.80
CA SER A 274 -4.02 -1.74 10.61
C SER A 274 -3.90 -2.09 9.13
N LEU A 275 -2.84 -2.80 8.76
CA LEU A 275 -2.62 -3.29 7.40
C LEU A 275 -3.09 -4.74 7.18
N ILE A 276 -3.62 -5.40 8.21
CA ILE A 276 -4.29 -6.70 8.07
C ILE A 276 -5.75 -6.51 7.66
N ASP A 277 -6.36 -7.55 7.13
CA ASP A 277 -7.79 -7.51 6.77
C ASP A 277 -8.66 -7.51 8.03
N ASP A 278 -9.86 -6.94 7.91
CA ASP A 278 -10.86 -7.07 8.94
C ASP A 278 -11.34 -8.52 8.95
N LEU A 279 -11.26 -9.16 10.11
CA LEU A 279 -11.74 -10.53 10.27
C LEU A 279 -13.28 -10.53 10.37
N PRO A 280 -13.95 -11.64 10.04
CA PRO A 280 -15.38 -11.77 10.28
C PRO A 280 -15.73 -11.48 11.74
N ASP A 281 -16.89 -10.83 11.98
CA ASP A 281 -17.36 -10.48 13.33
C ASP A 281 -17.62 -11.72 14.20
N ASP A 282 -17.90 -12.86 13.56
CA ASP A 282 -18.10 -14.13 14.24
C ASP A 282 -16.73 -14.79 14.51
N SER A 283 -16.26 -14.65 15.73
CA SER A 283 -14.96 -15.19 16.18
C SER A 283 -14.90 -16.72 16.19
N ASP A 284 -16.05 -17.38 16.13
CA ASP A 284 -16.17 -18.82 16.26
C ASP A 284 -16.22 -19.57 14.90
N LEU A 285 -16.05 -18.86 13.80
CA LEU A 285 -16.00 -19.50 12.48
C LEU A 285 -14.72 -20.35 12.32
N PRO A 286 -14.85 -21.61 11.89
CA PRO A 286 -13.69 -22.46 11.63
C PRO A 286 -12.88 -21.94 10.45
N TYR A 287 -11.56 -22.04 10.53
CA TYR A 287 -10.66 -21.59 9.47
C TYR A 287 -9.42 -22.45 9.31
N LEU A 288 -8.82 -22.39 8.14
CA LEU A 288 -7.51 -22.95 7.84
C LEU A 288 -6.47 -21.84 7.87
N GLU A 289 -5.36 -22.05 8.57
CA GLU A 289 -4.21 -21.16 8.50
C GLU A 289 -3.34 -21.52 7.29
N MET A 290 -3.01 -20.51 6.47
CA MET A 290 -2.15 -20.65 5.31
C MET A 290 -0.96 -19.71 5.47
N ILE A 291 0.26 -20.26 5.48
CA ILE A 291 1.48 -19.50 5.68
C ILE A 291 2.26 -19.43 4.37
N TYR A 292 2.54 -18.22 3.94
CA TYR A 292 3.33 -17.95 2.74
C TYR A 292 4.67 -17.31 3.11
N LYS A 293 5.75 -17.82 2.51
CA LYS A 293 7.11 -17.26 2.63
C LYS A 293 7.54 -16.62 1.32
N PHE A 294 8.09 -15.41 1.37
CA PHE A 294 8.65 -14.76 0.20
C PHE A 294 10.02 -15.34 -0.17
N VAL A 295 10.20 -15.64 -1.45
CA VAL A 295 11.47 -16.13 -2.01
C VAL A 295 11.96 -15.12 -3.04
N PHE A 296 13.03 -14.40 -2.72
CA PHE A 296 13.53 -13.28 -3.53
C PHE A 296 13.94 -13.69 -4.94
N SER A 297 14.67 -14.81 -5.10
CA SER A 297 15.11 -15.32 -6.41
C SER A 297 13.94 -15.67 -7.35
N LYS A 298 12.80 -16.02 -6.80
CA LYS A 298 11.57 -16.35 -7.53
C LYS A 298 10.59 -15.17 -7.65
N LYS A 299 10.88 -14.05 -6.98
CA LYS A 299 10.04 -12.84 -6.93
C LYS A 299 8.60 -13.11 -6.50
N SER A 300 8.38 -14.16 -5.71
CA SER A 300 7.06 -14.65 -5.36
C SER A 300 6.98 -15.21 -3.94
N TYR A 301 5.74 -15.37 -3.47
CA TYR A 301 5.45 -16.10 -2.24
C TYR A 301 5.17 -17.56 -2.55
N TYR A 302 5.63 -18.42 -1.66
CA TYR A 302 5.40 -19.86 -1.68
C TYR A 302 4.63 -20.26 -0.45
N ASP A 303 3.61 -21.07 -0.66
CA ASP A 303 2.87 -21.74 0.41
C ASP A 303 3.78 -22.75 1.09
N LEU A 304 3.90 -22.64 2.40
CA LEU A 304 4.72 -23.59 3.19
C LEU A 304 4.00 -24.91 3.44
N GLN A 305 2.77 -25.08 2.95
CA GLN A 305 1.91 -26.27 3.16
C GLN A 305 1.72 -26.63 4.64
N LEU A 306 1.98 -25.66 5.53
CA LEU A 306 1.72 -25.78 6.96
C LEU A 306 0.25 -25.39 7.20
N THR A 307 -0.66 -26.25 6.79
CA THR A 307 -2.10 -26.01 6.99
C THR A 307 -2.49 -26.52 8.36
N ARG A 308 -2.85 -25.62 9.26
CA ARG A 308 -3.40 -25.93 10.58
C ARG A 308 -4.90 -25.74 10.52
N HIS A 309 -5.65 -26.80 10.84
CA HIS A 309 -7.08 -26.73 11.11
C HIS A 309 -7.28 -26.11 12.48
N VAL A 310 -8.07 -25.06 12.56
CA VAL A 310 -8.53 -24.49 13.83
C VAL A 310 -10.04 -24.59 13.81
N GLU A 311 -10.56 -25.50 14.64
CA GLU A 311 -11.99 -25.61 14.90
C GLU A 311 -12.37 -24.65 16.04
N PRO A 312 -13.65 -24.19 16.09
CA PRO A 312 -14.11 -23.38 17.21
C PRO A 312 -13.98 -24.20 18.49
N THR A 313 -13.14 -23.75 19.38
CA THR A 313 -12.98 -24.38 20.68
C THR A 313 -13.85 -23.65 21.68
N GLY A 314 -14.65 -24.40 22.42
CA GLY A 314 -15.29 -23.87 23.64
C GLY A 314 -14.23 -23.27 24.58
N LYS A 315 -14.66 -22.47 25.52
CA LYS A 315 -13.83 -21.63 26.40
C LYS A 315 -12.63 -22.30 27.08
N ASP A 316 -12.56 -23.62 27.07
CA ASP A 316 -11.54 -24.40 27.80
C ASP A 316 -10.24 -24.64 27.02
N ALA A 317 -10.21 -24.39 25.70
CA ALA A 317 -9.01 -24.60 24.88
C ALA A 317 -8.11 -23.33 24.78
N ALA A 318 -8.56 -22.20 25.29
CA ALA A 318 -7.75 -20.96 25.31
C ALA A 318 -6.54 -21.07 26.23
N ASP A 319 -6.62 -21.92 27.27
CA ASP A 319 -5.53 -22.10 28.24
C ASP A 319 -4.46 -23.11 27.79
N GLU A 320 -4.82 -24.12 27.00
CA GLU A 320 -3.83 -25.03 26.41
C GLU A 320 -2.96 -24.37 25.33
N LEU A 321 -3.52 -23.41 24.58
CA LEU A 321 -2.78 -22.67 23.55
C LEU A 321 -1.76 -21.69 24.14
N ARG A 322 -1.96 -21.15 25.34
CA ARG A 322 -0.96 -20.31 26.03
C ARG A 322 0.31 -21.07 26.38
N GLY A 323 0.24 -22.38 26.56
CA GLY A 323 1.39 -23.25 26.81
C GLY A 323 2.20 -23.62 25.57
N VAL A 324 1.61 -23.55 24.39
CA VAL A 324 2.23 -23.95 23.11
C VAL A 324 2.81 -22.75 22.35
N GLU A 325 2.25 -21.55 22.53
CA GLU A 325 2.77 -20.32 21.88
C GLU A 325 4.18 -19.94 22.34
N GLY A 326 4.60 -20.42 23.50
CA GLY A 326 5.96 -20.10 24.05
C GLY A 326 7.11 -20.95 23.52
N ARG A 327 6.87 -22.07 22.81
CA ARG A 327 7.96 -22.99 22.46
C ARG A 327 8.21 -23.27 20.98
N ASN A 328 7.29 -23.01 20.07
CA ASN A 328 7.44 -23.44 18.66
C ASN A 328 7.33 -22.33 17.59
N LEU A 329 7.07 -21.07 17.96
CA LEU A 329 7.08 -19.94 17.01
C LEU A 329 8.33 -19.05 17.14
N LEU A 330 9.26 -19.40 18.02
CA LEU A 330 10.60 -18.81 18.13
C LEU A 330 11.65 -19.56 17.30
N VAL A 331 11.26 -20.17 16.19
CA VAL A 331 12.24 -20.53 15.16
C VAL A 331 12.63 -19.24 14.46
N SER A 332 13.60 -18.56 15.12
CA SER A 332 14.54 -17.62 14.51
C SER A 332 13.91 -16.62 13.53
N MET A 333 13.27 -15.58 14.06
CA MET A 333 13.12 -14.31 13.34
C MET A 333 14.47 -13.56 13.20
N ASP A 334 15.54 -14.08 13.76
CA ASP A 334 16.91 -13.56 13.64
C ASP A 334 17.65 -14.36 12.58
N GLY A 335 17.86 -13.71 11.43
CA GLY A 335 18.64 -14.26 10.31
C GLY A 335 20.14 -14.41 10.61
N ARG A 336 20.51 -15.08 11.71
CA ARG A 336 21.87 -15.48 12.02
C ARG A 336 22.03 -16.98 11.82
N GLY A 337 22.87 -17.33 10.84
CA GLY A 337 23.26 -18.69 10.61
C GLY A 337 23.93 -19.29 11.85
N VAL A 338 23.50 -20.47 12.22
CA VAL A 338 24.17 -21.29 13.25
C VAL A 338 25.34 -21.96 12.55
N SER A 339 26.57 -21.58 12.97
CA SER A 339 27.79 -22.31 12.66
C SER A 339 27.84 -23.59 13.49
N ASP A 340 28.19 -24.69 12.81
CA ASP A 340 28.55 -25.97 13.41
C ASP A 340 29.70 -25.81 14.40
N ALA A 341 29.50 -26.28 15.63
CA ALA A 341 30.56 -26.88 16.44
C ALA A 341 29.97 -27.53 17.71
N GLY A 342 30.27 -28.80 17.93
CA GLY A 342 30.11 -29.40 19.26
C GLY A 342 29.61 -30.86 19.29
N ARG A 343 30.47 -31.79 18.95
CA ARG A 343 30.35 -33.22 19.34
C ARG A 343 30.34 -33.37 20.86
N ALA A 344 29.41 -34.15 21.42
CA ALA A 344 29.73 -35.08 22.49
C ALA A 344 28.62 -36.14 22.71
N ARG A 345 29.09 -37.30 22.95
CA ARG A 345 28.55 -38.65 23.07
C ARG A 345 27.59 -38.91 24.23
N THR A 346 26.89 -40.05 24.02
CA THR A 346 26.45 -41.16 24.92
C THR A 346 25.00 -41.08 25.35
N GLY A 347 24.29 -42.15 25.07
CA GLY A 347 24.09 -43.36 25.69
C GLY A 347 22.67 -43.92 25.47
N ALA A 348 22.58 -45.18 25.21
CA ALA A 348 21.45 -46.03 24.88
C ALA A 348 20.28 -46.01 25.88
N LEU A 349 19.06 -46.28 25.38
CA LEU A 349 18.19 -47.41 25.77
C LEU A 349 16.81 -47.26 25.08
N ALA A 350 16.43 -48.28 24.31
CA ALA A 350 15.04 -48.51 23.90
C ALA A 350 14.29 -49.24 25.03
N PRO A 351 12.97 -49.24 25.04
CA PRO A 351 12.25 -50.27 24.31
C PRO A 351 10.92 -49.83 23.62
N GLN A 352 10.63 -50.60 22.61
CA GLN A 352 9.40 -50.98 21.94
C GLN A 352 8.04 -50.69 22.63
N HIS A 353 7.11 -50.16 21.85
CA HIS A 353 5.78 -50.78 21.69
C HIS A 353 5.07 -50.17 20.47
N GLY A 354 4.56 -51.07 19.63
CA GLY A 354 3.90 -50.80 18.37
C GLY A 354 2.51 -50.19 18.52
N ARG A 355 2.14 -49.34 17.59
CA ARG A 355 0.74 -49.05 17.21
C ARG A 355 0.61 -48.84 15.71
N LYS A 356 -0.42 -49.49 15.18
CA LYS A 356 -0.79 -49.68 13.79
C LYS A 356 -1.01 -48.38 13.06
N LYS A 357 -0.45 -48.25 11.84
CA LYS A 357 -0.76 -47.20 10.88
C LYS A 357 -2.14 -47.46 10.26
N GLN A 358 -3.06 -46.52 10.41
CA GLN A 358 -4.26 -46.45 9.56
C GLN A 358 -3.95 -45.52 8.38
N HIS A 359 -4.08 -46.11 7.18
CA HIS A 359 -4.02 -45.42 5.90
C HIS A 359 -5.35 -44.72 5.62
N TRP A 360 -5.35 -43.40 5.47
CA TRP A 360 -6.47 -42.65 4.88
C TRP A 360 -6.13 -42.35 3.45
N GLN A 361 -6.95 -42.80 2.52
CA GLN A 361 -6.89 -42.49 1.11
C GLN A 361 -7.62 -41.17 0.84
N ILE A 362 -6.96 -40.24 0.17
CA ILE A 362 -7.53 -38.97 -0.30
C ILE A 362 -8.10 -39.18 -1.70
N PRO A 363 -9.35 -38.79 -2.01
CA PRO A 363 -9.92 -38.92 -3.35
C PRO A 363 -9.30 -37.88 -4.33
N PRO A 364 -9.24 -38.19 -5.65
CA PRO A 364 -8.56 -37.37 -6.64
C PRO A 364 -9.33 -36.10 -6.99
N VAL A 365 -8.59 -35.00 -7.05
CA VAL A 365 -9.09 -33.68 -7.46
C VAL A 365 -9.28 -33.62 -8.98
N THR A 366 -10.50 -33.42 -9.42
CA THR A 366 -10.88 -33.27 -10.83
C THR A 366 -10.34 -31.93 -11.37
N ARG A 367 -9.47 -32.00 -12.39
CA ARG A 367 -8.95 -30.82 -13.09
C ARG A 367 -10.01 -30.22 -14.02
N VAL A 368 -10.46 -29.02 -13.72
CA VAL A 368 -11.25 -28.22 -14.66
C VAL A 368 -10.30 -27.39 -15.55
N ARG A 369 -10.38 -27.63 -16.85
CA ARG A 369 -9.60 -26.90 -17.88
C ARG A 369 -10.32 -25.61 -18.22
N VAL A 370 -9.80 -24.44 -17.82
CA VAL A 370 -10.28 -23.12 -18.24
C VAL A 370 -9.45 -22.64 -19.41
N ARG A 371 -10.09 -22.43 -20.58
CA ARG A 371 -9.45 -21.84 -21.76
C ARG A 371 -9.24 -20.35 -21.56
N LYS A 372 -7.99 -19.91 -21.59
CA LYS A 372 -7.61 -18.48 -21.59
C LYS A 372 -7.86 -17.87 -22.97
N ARG A 373 -8.62 -16.78 -23.03
CA ARG A 373 -8.54 -15.77 -24.10
C ARG A 373 -7.79 -14.57 -23.53
N ILE A 374 -6.55 -14.37 -23.96
CA ILE A 374 -5.72 -13.21 -23.61
C ILE A 374 -6.01 -12.15 -24.68
N ARG A 375 -6.55 -11.00 -24.28
CA ARG A 375 -6.45 -9.76 -25.06
C ARG A 375 -5.42 -8.87 -24.36
N ARG A 376 -4.36 -8.54 -25.09
CA ARG A 376 -3.37 -7.53 -24.69
C ARG A 376 -4.06 -6.17 -24.69
N TRP A 377 -3.88 -5.45 -23.58
CA TRP A 377 -4.08 -4.01 -23.48
C TRP A 377 -2.87 -3.46 -22.75
N ASP A 378 -2.17 -2.53 -23.41
CA ASP A 378 -1.11 -1.73 -22.81
C ASP A 378 -1.77 -0.72 -21.87
N GLY A 379 -1.39 -0.75 -20.58
CA GLY A 379 -1.89 0.17 -19.56
C GLY A 379 -2.64 -0.54 -18.44
N TYR A 380 -2.01 -0.60 -17.32
CA TYR A 380 -2.46 -0.89 -15.96
C TYR A 380 -3.95 -1.22 -15.75
N LEU A 381 -4.25 -2.51 -15.66
CA LEU A 381 -5.55 -2.98 -15.22
C LEU A 381 -5.54 -3.15 -13.69
N CYS A 382 -6.21 -2.25 -13.00
CA CYS A 382 -6.61 -2.43 -11.62
C CYS A 382 -7.95 -3.17 -11.61
N VAL A 383 -7.95 -4.49 -11.61
CA VAL A 383 -9.15 -5.28 -11.35
C VAL A 383 -9.11 -5.69 -9.88
N LEU A 384 -9.90 -4.99 -9.09
CA LEU A 384 -10.28 -5.41 -7.75
C LEU A 384 -11.39 -6.45 -7.92
N HIS A 385 -11.09 -7.74 -7.72
CA HIS A 385 -12.10 -8.67 -7.26
C HIS A 385 -11.91 -8.82 -5.76
N LEU A 386 -12.97 -8.44 -5.06
CA LEU A 386 -13.16 -8.69 -3.64
C LEU A 386 -13.20 -10.19 -3.35
#